data_a9ac5230b4bd00c3c09f7da22fff4160
#
_entry.id   a9ac5230b4bd00c3c09f7da22fff4160
#
_cell.length_a   1.000
_cell.length_b   1.000
_cell.length_c   1.000
_cell.angle_alpha   90.00
_cell.angle_beta   90.00
_cell.angle_gamma   90.00
#
_symmetry.space_group_name_H-M   'P 1'
#
loop_
_entity.id
_entity.type
_entity.pdbx_description
1 polymer ?
#
loop_
_entity_poly.entity_id
_entity_poly.type
_entity_poly.pdbx_seq_one_letter_code
_entity_poly.pdbx_strand_id
1 'polypeptide(L)'
;MILFDSFVLLFIGFLLCRKQRRRIALAAVALFWLIASGWLAAPFIAWAEAGVEPVEHPNMHGQTVLIVLGAGTQRADDGLRPPRDGAARIRKAAELYRTCRRQAERCTVVMSGGDPQHHGDTEAAVYGRGLVAAGVDPGDLVLEPKSRTTYENAQFTTSILRSRRDDARILITSSYQMRRALLDFRRFGIDPQPVFANRREAHTGWLPRWSNVVAAEFALHELIGIAQFHVYRLIGRF
;
A
#
# COMPACT_ATOMS: atom_id res chain seq x y z
N MET A 1 3.43 -8.83 -11.95
CA MET A 1 3.61 -7.45 -12.52
C MET A 1 2.61 -7.31 -13.66
N ILE A 2 1.55 -6.55 -13.42
CA ILE A 2 0.37 -6.47 -14.29
C ILE A 2 0.72 -5.91 -15.68
N LEU A 3 1.48 -4.83 -15.72
CA LEU A 3 1.91 -4.22 -16.99
C LEU A 3 2.83 -5.16 -17.78
N PHE A 4 3.78 -5.79 -17.11
CA PHE A 4 4.65 -6.78 -17.74
C PHE A 4 3.85 -7.92 -18.37
N ASP A 5 2.92 -8.52 -17.62
CA ASP A 5 2.07 -9.62 -18.09
C ASP A 5 1.22 -9.18 -19.29
N SER A 6 0.69 -7.93 -19.24
CA SER A 6 -0.06 -7.35 -20.36
C SER A 6 0.78 -7.21 -21.64
N PHE A 7 2.03 -6.76 -21.52
CA PHE A 7 2.94 -6.66 -22.66
C PHE A 7 3.40 -8.02 -23.18
N VAL A 8 3.57 -9.01 -22.28
CA VAL A 8 3.82 -10.41 -22.69
C VAL A 8 2.67 -10.97 -23.49
N LEU A 9 1.42 -10.75 -23.07
CA LEU A 9 0.22 -11.18 -23.81
C LEU A 9 0.13 -10.50 -25.19
N LEU A 10 0.43 -9.20 -25.28
CA LEU A 10 0.49 -8.50 -26.57
C LEU A 10 1.59 -9.06 -27.48
N PHE A 11 2.74 -9.41 -26.91
CA PHE A 11 3.83 -10.05 -27.66
C PHE A 11 3.46 -11.44 -28.16
N ILE A 12 2.80 -12.27 -27.35
CA ILE A 12 2.27 -13.57 -27.78
C ILE A 12 1.27 -13.38 -28.92
N GLY A 13 0.34 -12.43 -28.79
CA GLY A 13 -0.61 -12.08 -29.85
C GLY A 13 0.09 -11.65 -31.15
N PHE A 14 1.16 -10.86 -31.04
CA PHE A 14 2.00 -10.48 -32.19
C PHE A 14 2.65 -11.68 -32.89
N LEU A 15 3.11 -12.68 -32.12
CA LEU A 15 3.68 -13.90 -32.70
C LEU A 15 2.64 -14.76 -33.39
N LEU A 16 1.47 -14.93 -32.78
CA LEU A 16 0.42 -15.83 -33.26
C LEU A 16 -0.42 -15.22 -34.41
N CYS A 17 -0.75 -13.94 -34.33
CA CYS A 17 -1.67 -13.29 -35.27
C CYS A 17 -0.94 -12.60 -36.42
N ARG A 18 -0.36 -13.37 -37.37
CA ARG A 18 0.45 -12.86 -38.48
C ARG A 18 -0.21 -11.72 -39.29
N LYS A 19 -1.53 -11.81 -39.56
CA LYS A 19 -2.28 -10.79 -40.29
C LYS A 19 -2.46 -9.47 -39.53
N GLN A 20 -2.34 -9.46 -38.19
CA GLN A 20 -2.56 -8.29 -37.36
C GLN A 20 -1.30 -7.74 -36.66
N ARG A 21 -0.13 -8.31 -36.97
CA ARG A 21 1.15 -7.95 -36.33
C ARG A 21 1.39 -6.45 -36.26
N ARG A 22 1.22 -5.73 -37.37
CA ARG A 22 1.43 -4.28 -37.41
C ARG A 22 0.48 -3.55 -36.46
N ARG A 23 -0.79 -3.95 -36.37
CA ARG A 23 -1.79 -3.34 -35.49
C ARG A 23 -1.45 -3.59 -34.02
N ILE A 24 -1.06 -4.83 -33.70
CA ILE A 24 -0.67 -5.21 -32.31
C ILE A 24 0.58 -4.45 -31.89
N ALA A 25 1.60 -4.36 -32.75
CA ALA A 25 2.81 -3.60 -32.45
C ALA A 25 2.51 -2.11 -32.23
N LEU A 26 1.71 -1.49 -33.10
CA LEU A 26 1.31 -0.09 -32.94
C LEU A 26 0.50 0.13 -31.65
N ALA A 27 -0.42 -0.78 -31.33
CA ALA A 27 -1.18 -0.72 -30.07
C ALA A 27 -0.28 -0.85 -28.83
N ALA A 28 0.68 -1.77 -28.85
CA ALA A 28 1.63 -1.95 -27.75
C ALA A 28 2.49 -0.71 -27.52
N VAL A 29 3.02 -0.12 -28.62
CA VAL A 29 3.83 1.11 -28.55
C VAL A 29 2.97 2.28 -28.05
N ALA A 30 1.75 2.45 -28.56
CA ALA A 30 0.84 3.50 -28.13
C ALA A 30 0.45 3.35 -26.65
N LEU A 31 0.14 2.13 -26.21
CA LEU A 31 -0.18 1.85 -24.80
C LEU A 31 1.02 2.17 -23.88
N PHE A 32 2.22 1.69 -24.24
CA PHE A 32 3.43 2.00 -23.50
C PHE A 32 3.65 3.51 -23.40
N TRP A 33 3.53 4.22 -24.54
CA TRP A 33 3.71 5.66 -24.57
C TRP A 33 2.68 6.39 -23.71
N LEU A 34 1.39 6.03 -23.78
CA LEU A 34 0.32 6.63 -22.98
C LEU A 34 0.53 6.41 -21.48
N ILE A 35 1.03 5.24 -21.07
CA ILE A 35 1.37 4.96 -19.67
C ILE A 35 2.60 5.76 -19.26
N ALA A 36 3.69 5.64 -20.01
CA ALA A 36 4.97 6.22 -19.67
C ALA A 36 4.97 7.77 -19.75
N SER A 37 4.14 8.36 -20.60
CA SER A 37 3.92 9.81 -20.67
C SER A 37 2.93 10.35 -19.63
N GLY A 38 2.32 9.47 -18.83
CA GLY A 38 1.45 9.82 -17.70
C GLY A 38 -0.03 9.96 -18.02
N TRP A 39 -0.43 9.93 -19.30
CA TRP A 39 -1.84 10.10 -19.69
C TRP A 39 -2.78 9.01 -19.17
N LEU A 40 -2.29 7.78 -19.01
CA LEU A 40 -3.03 6.69 -18.36
C LEU A 40 -2.63 6.50 -16.89
N ALA A 41 -1.38 6.77 -16.52
CA ALA A 41 -0.92 6.62 -15.15
C ALA A 41 -1.63 7.57 -14.18
N ALA A 42 -1.87 8.83 -14.57
CA ALA A 42 -2.54 9.81 -13.74
C ALA A 42 -3.99 9.42 -13.39
N PRO A 43 -4.87 9.07 -14.34
CA PRO A 43 -6.22 8.60 -14.02
C PRO A 43 -6.24 7.31 -13.21
N PHE A 44 -5.30 6.37 -13.43
CA PHE A 44 -5.24 5.16 -12.61
C PHE A 44 -4.95 5.46 -11.15
N ILE A 45 -4.00 6.38 -10.87
CA ILE A 45 -3.73 6.85 -9.49
C ILE A 45 -4.96 7.53 -8.91
N ALA A 46 -5.57 8.47 -9.65
CA ALA A 46 -6.77 9.18 -9.21
C ALA A 46 -7.92 8.23 -8.85
N TRP A 47 -8.12 7.15 -9.64
CA TRP A 47 -9.12 6.14 -9.32
C TRP A 47 -8.76 5.28 -8.11
N ALA A 48 -7.50 4.94 -7.94
CA ALA A 48 -7.04 4.19 -6.76
C ALA A 48 -7.22 4.99 -5.45
N GLU A 49 -7.07 6.32 -5.52
CA GLU A 49 -7.24 7.25 -4.39
C GLU A 49 -8.67 7.76 -4.22
N ALA A 50 -9.56 7.53 -5.18
CA ALA A 50 -10.89 8.12 -5.23
C ALA A 50 -11.72 7.85 -3.96
N GLY A 51 -12.34 8.90 -3.42
CA GLY A 51 -13.21 8.81 -2.24
C GLY A 51 -12.47 8.66 -0.90
N VAL A 52 -11.16 8.95 -0.88
CA VAL A 52 -10.39 8.98 0.36
C VAL A 52 -9.71 10.33 0.51
N GLU A 53 -10.05 11.03 1.58
CA GLU A 53 -9.36 12.26 2.00
C GLU A 53 -8.46 11.94 3.20
N PRO A 54 -7.16 12.30 3.15
CA PRO A 54 -6.28 12.09 4.27
C PRO A 54 -6.62 13.05 5.41
N VAL A 55 -6.51 12.56 6.63
CA VAL A 55 -6.58 13.40 7.83
C VAL A 55 -5.16 13.92 8.11
N GLU A 56 -4.96 15.23 7.94
CA GLU A 56 -3.66 15.86 8.18
C GLU A 56 -3.31 15.91 9.66
N HIS A 57 -4.32 16.20 10.50
CA HIS A 57 -4.21 16.25 11.96
C HIS A 57 -5.15 15.21 12.58
N PRO A 58 -4.74 13.94 12.66
CA PRO A 58 -5.58 12.90 13.21
C PRO A 58 -5.85 13.15 14.71
N ASN A 59 -7.09 12.91 15.11
CA ASN A 59 -7.47 13.04 16.50
C ASN A 59 -6.85 11.91 17.33
N MET A 60 -6.01 12.29 18.28
CA MET A 60 -5.26 11.39 19.17
C MET A 60 -5.67 11.68 20.61
N HIS A 61 -6.29 10.70 21.26
CA HIS A 61 -6.75 10.83 22.64
C HIS A 61 -6.82 9.46 23.33
N GLY A 62 -6.88 9.43 24.64
CA GLY A 62 -6.98 8.19 25.42
C GLY A 62 -5.92 7.17 24.99
N GLN A 63 -6.36 5.97 24.64
CA GLN A 63 -5.50 4.92 24.09
C GLN A 63 -5.53 4.98 22.56
N THR A 64 -4.49 5.54 21.97
CA THR A 64 -4.38 5.71 20.52
C THR A 64 -3.51 4.61 19.90
N VAL A 65 -3.99 4.03 18.79
CA VAL A 65 -3.26 3.03 18.02
C VAL A 65 -2.90 3.55 16.62
N LEU A 66 -1.62 3.50 16.28
CA LEU A 66 -1.08 3.79 14.97
C LEU A 66 -0.88 2.47 14.22
N ILE A 67 -1.64 2.24 13.16
CA ILE A 67 -1.59 1.02 12.33
C ILE A 67 -0.73 1.31 11.11
N VAL A 68 0.38 0.61 10.97
CA VAL A 68 1.33 0.77 9.86
C VAL A 68 1.29 -0.48 8.99
N LEU A 69 1.00 -0.33 7.70
CA LEU A 69 1.00 -1.46 6.77
C LEU A 69 2.34 -1.60 6.05
N GLY A 70 2.75 -2.82 5.79
CA GLY A 70 3.92 -3.12 4.97
C GLY A 70 3.75 -2.72 3.50
N ALA A 71 4.86 -2.57 2.80
CA ALA A 71 4.95 -2.25 1.36
C ALA A 71 5.99 -3.13 0.63
N GLY A 72 6.23 -4.32 1.16
CA GLY A 72 7.29 -5.20 0.70
C GLY A 72 8.63 -4.96 1.39
N THR A 73 9.59 -5.80 1.04
CA THR A 73 11.00 -5.65 1.42
C THR A 73 11.87 -5.69 0.16
N GLN A 74 13.07 -5.18 0.25
CA GLN A 74 14.08 -5.28 -0.80
C GLN A 74 15.41 -5.74 -0.24
N ARG A 75 16.16 -6.52 -1.01
CA ARG A 75 17.50 -6.95 -0.66
C ARG A 75 18.48 -5.80 -0.83
N ALA A 76 19.39 -5.64 0.13
CA ALA A 76 20.52 -4.74 0.11
C ALA A 76 21.76 -5.46 0.64
N ASP A 77 22.95 -4.87 0.50
CA ASP A 77 24.21 -5.50 0.88
C ASP A 77 24.27 -5.89 2.37
N ASP A 78 23.57 -5.14 3.22
CA ASP A 78 23.51 -5.33 4.67
C ASP A 78 22.22 -6.03 5.16
N GLY A 79 21.47 -6.68 4.25
CA GLY A 79 20.26 -7.42 4.58
C GLY A 79 18.98 -6.85 3.96
N LEU A 80 17.83 -7.12 4.59
CA LEU A 80 16.55 -6.65 4.09
C LEU A 80 16.25 -5.22 4.57
N ARG A 81 15.80 -4.40 3.64
CA ARG A 81 15.39 -3.01 3.90
C ARG A 81 13.96 -2.75 3.43
N PRO A 82 13.24 -1.78 4.03
CA PRO A 82 12.00 -1.28 3.48
C PRO A 82 12.26 -0.59 2.13
N PRO A 83 11.41 -0.77 1.11
CA PRO A 83 11.48 0.05 -0.10
C PRO A 83 11.12 1.51 0.22
N ARG A 84 11.23 2.39 -0.81
CA ARG A 84 10.97 3.83 -0.64
C ARG A 84 9.65 4.15 0.08
N ASP A 85 8.57 3.44 -0.29
CA ASP A 85 7.26 3.65 0.31
C ASP A 85 7.23 3.16 1.77
N GLY A 86 7.84 2.01 2.04
CA GLY A 86 8.00 1.49 3.40
C GLY A 86 8.78 2.44 4.31
N ALA A 87 9.89 2.99 3.82
CA ALA A 87 10.66 3.99 4.55
C ALA A 87 9.84 5.28 4.83
N ALA A 88 8.98 5.69 3.89
CA ALA A 88 8.07 6.81 4.11
C ALA A 88 7.05 6.51 5.22
N ARG A 89 6.50 5.28 5.26
CA ARG A 89 5.57 4.85 6.32
C ARG A 89 6.22 4.84 7.68
N ILE A 90 7.46 4.35 7.79
CA ILE A 90 8.22 4.39 9.05
C ILE A 90 8.41 5.83 9.53
N ARG A 91 8.84 6.74 8.66
CA ARG A 91 9.03 8.16 9.02
C ARG A 91 7.73 8.81 9.49
N LYS A 92 6.62 8.58 8.75
CA LYS A 92 5.31 9.14 9.10
C LYS A 92 4.78 8.57 10.41
N ALA A 93 4.93 7.27 10.63
CA ALA A 93 4.54 6.62 11.87
C ALA A 93 5.35 7.15 13.07
N ALA A 94 6.66 7.32 12.94
CA ALA A 94 7.50 7.88 14.01
C ALA A 94 7.17 9.37 14.29
N GLU A 95 6.82 10.17 13.26
CA GLU A 95 6.34 11.54 13.42
C GLU A 95 5.03 11.56 14.24
N LEU A 96 4.05 10.76 13.84
CA LEU A 96 2.76 10.65 14.52
C LEU A 96 2.90 10.08 15.93
N TYR A 97 3.79 9.11 16.15
CA TYR A 97 4.06 8.55 17.47
C TYR A 97 4.57 9.62 18.42
N ARG A 98 5.53 10.48 17.99
CA ARG A 98 5.99 11.59 18.84
C ARG A 98 4.87 12.58 19.18
N THR A 99 3.94 12.83 18.26
CA THR A 99 2.77 13.68 18.51
C THR A 99 1.80 12.99 19.47
N CYS A 100 1.51 11.72 19.23
CA CYS A 100 0.64 10.89 20.06
C CYS A 100 1.11 10.84 21.53
N ARG A 101 2.41 10.64 21.74
CA ARG A 101 3.01 10.65 23.09
C ARG A 101 2.84 11.96 23.87
N ARG A 102 2.49 13.06 23.21
CA ARG A 102 2.21 14.36 23.82
C ARG A 102 0.72 14.61 24.05
N GLN A 103 -0.15 13.94 23.29
CA GLN A 103 -1.59 14.23 23.24
C GLN A 103 -2.46 13.14 23.85
N ALA A 104 -2.04 11.89 23.75
CA ALA A 104 -2.79 10.72 24.19
C ALA A 104 -2.22 10.16 25.51
N GLU A 105 -3.04 9.44 26.26
CA GLU A 105 -2.63 8.77 27.50
C GLU A 105 -1.67 7.62 27.21
N ARG A 106 -1.95 6.88 26.15
CA ARG A 106 -1.12 5.77 25.69
C ARG A 106 -1.09 5.71 24.16
N CYS A 107 0.10 5.42 23.62
CA CYS A 107 0.32 5.24 22.19
C CYS A 107 0.84 3.83 21.91
N THR A 108 0.20 3.11 20.99
CA THR A 108 0.69 1.82 20.52
C THR A 108 0.89 1.91 19.01
N VAL A 109 1.98 1.34 18.50
CA VAL A 109 2.24 1.19 17.07
C VAL A 109 2.07 -0.27 16.71
N VAL A 110 1.12 -0.60 15.84
CA VAL A 110 0.96 -1.94 15.27
C VAL A 110 1.57 -1.94 13.88
N MET A 111 2.66 -2.67 13.69
CA MET A 111 3.28 -2.87 12.38
C MET A 111 2.84 -4.21 11.81
N SER A 112 2.04 -4.17 10.73
CA SER A 112 1.45 -5.34 10.09
C SER A 112 2.10 -5.61 8.74
N GLY A 113 2.61 -6.84 8.57
CA GLY A 113 3.19 -7.34 7.32
C GLY A 113 4.02 -8.60 7.52
N GLY A 114 3.65 -9.66 6.82
CA GLY A 114 4.38 -10.95 6.81
C GLY A 114 5.53 -10.97 5.81
N ASP A 115 5.79 -12.14 5.23
CA ASP A 115 6.80 -12.33 4.16
C ASP A 115 6.16 -12.86 2.87
N PRO A 116 5.36 -12.05 2.15
CA PRO A 116 4.74 -12.47 0.89
C PRO A 116 5.76 -12.67 -0.24
N GLN A 117 6.94 -12.09 -0.11
CA GLN A 117 8.02 -12.14 -1.10
C GLN A 117 9.00 -13.30 -0.88
N HIS A 118 8.84 -14.05 0.23
CA HIS A 118 9.73 -15.16 0.63
C HIS A 118 11.20 -14.73 0.72
N HIS A 119 11.46 -13.57 1.30
CA HIS A 119 12.80 -13.05 1.51
C HIS A 119 13.49 -13.60 2.76
N GLY A 120 12.73 -14.30 3.65
CA GLY A 120 13.24 -14.94 4.86
C GLY A 120 13.09 -14.11 6.14
N ASP A 121 12.58 -12.89 6.05
CA ASP A 121 12.17 -12.07 7.20
C ASP A 121 10.87 -11.32 6.89
N THR A 122 10.07 -11.04 7.91
CA THR A 122 8.76 -10.40 7.74
C THR A 122 8.90 -8.88 7.58
N GLU A 123 7.97 -8.27 6.85
CA GLU A 123 7.88 -6.82 6.78
C GLU A 123 7.75 -6.21 8.18
N ALA A 124 6.97 -6.84 9.07
CA ALA A 124 6.80 -6.40 10.45
C ALA A 124 8.13 -6.35 11.21
N ALA A 125 8.99 -7.36 11.06
CA ALA A 125 10.30 -7.38 11.70
C ALA A 125 11.26 -6.34 11.10
N VAL A 126 11.31 -6.25 9.76
CA VAL A 126 12.19 -5.30 9.06
C VAL A 126 11.79 -3.86 9.39
N TYR A 127 10.49 -3.53 9.33
CA TYR A 127 9.99 -2.19 9.63
C TYR A 127 10.01 -1.88 11.12
N GLY A 128 9.79 -2.90 11.98
CA GLY A 128 9.88 -2.76 13.43
C GLY A 128 11.25 -2.26 13.87
N ARG A 129 12.34 -2.83 13.32
CA ARG A 129 13.70 -2.32 13.55
C ARG A 129 13.83 -0.85 13.11
N GLY A 130 13.25 -0.50 11.96
CA GLY A 130 13.25 0.88 11.46
C GLY A 130 12.44 1.85 12.33
N LEU A 131 11.30 1.42 12.88
CA LEU A 131 10.46 2.20 13.79
C LEU A 131 11.19 2.46 15.12
N VAL A 132 11.84 1.44 15.68
CA VAL A 132 12.64 1.60 16.92
C VAL A 132 13.82 2.54 16.67
N ALA A 133 14.54 2.40 15.56
CA ALA A 133 15.62 3.31 15.17
C ALA A 133 15.12 4.75 14.94
N ALA A 134 13.84 4.93 14.55
CA ALA A 134 13.21 6.24 14.38
C ALA A 134 12.61 6.82 15.68
N GLY A 135 12.77 6.12 16.84
CA GLY A 135 12.39 6.60 18.16
C GLY A 135 11.05 6.08 18.68
N VAL A 136 10.50 5.04 18.11
CA VAL A 136 9.36 4.32 18.69
C VAL A 136 9.87 3.42 19.83
N ASP A 137 9.25 3.52 21.00
CA ASP A 137 9.60 2.68 22.14
C ASP A 137 9.25 1.20 21.81
N PRO A 138 10.19 0.25 21.98
CA PRO A 138 9.89 -1.17 21.79
C PRO A 138 8.71 -1.69 22.62
N GLY A 139 8.45 -1.12 23.79
CA GLY A 139 7.31 -1.48 24.66
C GLY A 139 5.95 -1.04 24.10
N ASP A 140 5.94 -0.05 23.20
CA ASP A 140 4.75 0.44 22.52
C ASP A 140 4.57 -0.18 21.11
N LEU A 141 5.53 -1.00 20.66
CA LEU A 141 5.51 -1.63 19.33
C LEU A 141 4.93 -3.03 19.38
N VAL A 142 3.95 -3.30 18.52
CA VAL A 142 3.35 -4.62 18.33
C VAL A 142 3.57 -5.04 16.89
N LEU A 143 4.16 -6.22 16.68
CA LEU A 143 4.39 -6.77 15.35
C LEU A 143 3.30 -7.79 15.00
N GLU A 144 2.72 -7.64 13.81
CA GLU A 144 1.85 -8.63 13.18
C GLU A 144 2.60 -9.23 11.96
N PRO A 145 3.22 -10.41 12.10
CA PRO A 145 4.12 -10.97 11.09
C PRO A 145 3.47 -12.01 10.16
N LYS A 146 2.14 -12.22 10.21
CA LYS A 146 1.48 -13.35 9.52
C LYS A 146 0.85 -12.97 8.18
N SER A 147 0.46 -11.71 8.03
CA SER A 147 -0.30 -11.23 6.87
C SER A 147 0.52 -11.26 5.57
N ARG A 148 -0.10 -11.71 4.49
CA ARG A 148 0.48 -11.78 3.14
C ARG A 148 -0.26 -10.89 2.13
N THR A 149 -1.42 -10.37 2.52
CA THR A 149 -2.30 -9.52 1.72
C THR A 149 -2.83 -8.36 2.57
N THR A 150 -3.34 -7.30 1.93
CA THR A 150 -3.96 -6.17 2.66
C THR A 150 -5.20 -6.62 3.44
N TYR A 151 -5.95 -7.59 2.91
CA TYR A 151 -7.06 -8.20 3.62
C TYR A 151 -6.61 -8.88 4.92
N GLU A 152 -5.55 -9.68 4.86
CA GLU A 152 -4.98 -10.33 6.05
C GLU A 152 -4.36 -9.33 7.02
N ASN A 153 -3.75 -8.23 6.53
CA ASN A 153 -3.32 -7.12 7.38
C ASN A 153 -4.50 -6.61 8.22
N ALA A 154 -5.63 -6.32 7.59
CA ALA A 154 -6.82 -5.86 8.29
C ALA A 154 -7.37 -6.93 9.25
N GLN A 155 -7.45 -8.18 8.83
CA GLN A 155 -7.95 -9.29 9.63
C GLN A 155 -7.11 -9.51 10.90
N PHE A 156 -5.81 -9.66 10.75
CA PHE A 156 -4.92 -9.98 11.89
C PHE A 156 -4.70 -8.77 12.80
N THR A 157 -4.59 -7.56 12.25
CA THR A 157 -4.55 -6.33 13.04
C THR A 157 -5.84 -6.18 13.85
N THR A 158 -7.02 -6.41 13.24
CA THR A 158 -8.30 -6.36 13.95
C THR A 158 -8.34 -7.36 15.11
N SER A 159 -7.79 -8.56 14.94
CA SER A 159 -7.71 -9.56 16.01
C SER A 159 -6.84 -9.07 17.18
N ILE A 160 -5.75 -8.35 16.91
CA ILE A 160 -4.91 -7.73 17.93
C ILE A 160 -5.68 -6.60 18.64
N LEU A 161 -6.40 -5.76 17.90
CA LEU A 161 -7.14 -4.62 18.44
C LEU A 161 -8.33 -5.05 19.32
N ARG A 162 -9.03 -6.14 18.97
CA ARG A 162 -10.15 -6.66 19.78
C ARG A 162 -9.78 -7.05 21.21
N SER A 163 -8.53 -7.39 21.45
CA SER A 163 -8.02 -7.71 22.79
C SER A 163 -7.61 -6.47 23.58
N ARG A 164 -7.74 -5.27 23.00
CA ARG A 164 -7.30 -4.01 23.59
C ARG A 164 -8.46 -3.01 23.64
N ARG A 165 -8.38 -2.09 24.59
CA ARG A 165 -9.19 -0.89 24.59
C ARG A 165 -8.45 0.18 23.79
N ASP A 166 -9.06 0.70 22.74
CA ASP A 166 -8.49 1.78 21.94
C ASP A 166 -9.59 2.81 21.64
N ASP A 167 -9.26 4.08 21.85
CA ASP A 167 -10.17 5.22 21.69
C ASP A 167 -10.00 5.88 20.33
N ALA A 168 -8.79 5.84 19.78
CA ALA A 168 -8.46 6.38 18.46
C ALA A 168 -7.61 5.40 17.64
N ARG A 169 -7.93 5.26 16.36
CA ARG A 169 -7.23 4.39 15.40
C ARG A 169 -6.80 5.19 14.20
N ILE A 170 -5.53 5.11 13.83
CA ILE A 170 -4.94 5.84 12.73
C ILE A 170 -4.27 4.85 11.79
N LEU A 171 -4.67 4.83 10.52
CA LEU A 171 -4.11 3.96 9.50
C LEU A 171 -3.09 4.70 8.66
N ILE A 172 -1.88 4.18 8.61
CA ILE A 172 -0.74 4.77 7.92
C ILE A 172 -0.31 3.86 6.78
N THR A 173 -0.51 4.33 5.55
CA THR A 173 -0.06 3.65 4.33
C THR A 173 0.13 4.66 3.20
N SER A 174 0.51 4.22 2.00
CA SER A 174 0.61 5.09 0.82
C SER A 174 -0.78 5.47 0.30
N SER A 175 -0.92 6.65 -0.30
CA SER A 175 -2.19 7.17 -0.82
C SER A 175 -2.92 6.19 -1.73
N TYR A 176 -2.21 5.61 -2.70
CA TYR A 176 -2.78 4.67 -3.67
C TYR A 176 -3.32 3.37 -3.05
N GLN A 177 -2.80 2.95 -1.89
CA GLN A 177 -3.25 1.74 -1.18
C GLN A 177 -4.38 2.03 -0.17
N MET A 178 -4.56 3.28 0.25
CA MET A 178 -5.42 3.64 1.37
C MET A 178 -6.88 3.22 1.16
N ARG A 179 -7.42 3.44 -0.05
CA ARG A 179 -8.80 3.07 -0.35
C ARG A 179 -9.08 1.58 -0.13
N ARG A 180 -8.23 0.70 -0.65
CA ARG A 180 -8.37 -0.74 -0.44
C ARG A 180 -8.19 -1.11 1.02
N ALA A 181 -7.20 -0.55 1.69
CA ALA A 181 -6.98 -0.81 3.11
C ALA A 181 -8.20 -0.42 3.97
N LEU A 182 -8.81 0.75 3.73
CA LEU A 182 -10.03 1.16 4.44
C LEU A 182 -11.21 0.21 4.17
N LEU A 183 -11.40 -0.26 2.93
CA LEU A 183 -12.44 -1.24 2.62
C LEU A 183 -12.24 -2.52 3.43
N ASP A 184 -10.99 -3.01 3.50
CA ASP A 184 -10.66 -4.22 4.24
C ASP A 184 -10.84 -4.02 5.76
N PHE A 185 -10.39 -2.90 6.36
CA PHE A 185 -10.57 -2.61 7.78
C PHE A 185 -12.05 -2.44 8.16
N ARG A 186 -12.83 -1.70 7.36
CA ARG A 186 -14.27 -1.53 7.56
C ARG A 186 -15.04 -2.84 7.50
N ARG A 187 -14.58 -3.78 6.69
CA ARG A 187 -15.12 -5.14 6.65
C ARG A 187 -15.05 -5.84 8.00
N PHE A 188 -13.99 -5.60 8.77
CA PHE A 188 -13.81 -6.15 10.11
C PHE A 188 -14.37 -5.25 11.24
N GLY A 189 -15.14 -4.21 10.90
CA GLY A 189 -15.78 -3.30 11.83
C GLY A 189 -14.85 -2.23 12.40
N ILE A 190 -13.71 -1.96 11.73
CA ILE A 190 -12.77 -0.93 12.11
C ILE A 190 -12.78 0.18 11.06
N ASP A 191 -13.02 1.41 11.48
CA ASP A 191 -12.97 2.61 10.64
C ASP A 191 -11.86 3.55 11.16
N PRO A 192 -10.61 3.35 10.73
CA PRO A 192 -9.49 4.15 11.19
C PRO A 192 -9.40 5.47 10.43
N GLN A 193 -8.82 6.51 11.06
CA GLN A 193 -8.48 7.77 10.42
C GLN A 193 -7.36 7.56 9.40
N PRO A 194 -7.54 7.89 8.11
CA PRO A 194 -6.53 7.66 7.06
C PRO A 194 -5.43 8.73 7.09
N VAL A 195 -4.18 8.32 7.17
CA VAL A 195 -3.03 9.20 7.05
C VAL A 195 -2.10 8.68 5.95
N PHE A 196 -1.87 9.51 4.93
CA PHE A 196 -0.97 9.16 3.85
C PHE A 196 0.49 9.34 4.27
N ALA A 197 1.26 8.28 4.20
CA ALA A 197 2.70 8.32 4.43
C ALA A 197 3.45 8.97 3.27
N ASN A 198 2.96 8.76 2.06
CA ASN A 198 3.47 9.33 0.82
C ASN A 198 2.39 9.29 -0.26
N ARG A 199 2.58 10.12 -1.28
CA ARG A 199 1.82 10.07 -2.53
C ARG A 199 2.74 9.69 -3.69
N ARG A 200 2.17 9.02 -4.68
CA ARG A 200 2.79 8.84 -5.98
C ARG A 200 2.07 9.70 -6.98
N GLU A 201 2.84 10.47 -7.73
CA GLU A 201 2.31 11.36 -8.76
C GLU A 201 2.73 10.85 -10.14
N ALA A 202 1.83 10.92 -11.09
CA ALA A 202 2.15 10.75 -12.49
C ALA A 202 2.23 12.14 -13.15
N HIS A 203 3.35 12.38 -13.83
CA HIS A 203 3.57 13.62 -14.55
C HIS A 203 3.16 13.45 -16.02
N THR A 204 2.09 14.11 -16.42
CA THR A 204 1.65 14.12 -17.82
C THR A 204 2.58 14.97 -18.68
N GLY A 205 2.94 14.47 -19.85
CA GLY A 205 3.81 15.15 -20.81
C GLY A 205 4.07 14.32 -22.07
N TRP A 206 4.88 14.81 -22.96
CA TRP A 206 5.20 14.10 -24.21
C TRP A 206 6.33 13.07 -24.03
N LEU A 207 7.23 13.29 -23.09
CA LEU A 207 8.38 12.42 -22.85
C LEU A 207 8.03 11.28 -21.91
N PRO A 208 8.30 10.02 -22.29
CA PRO A 208 8.15 8.86 -21.43
C PRO A 208 9.00 8.98 -20.15
N ARG A 209 8.43 8.60 -19.00
CA ARG A 209 9.09 8.57 -17.69
C ARG A 209 8.88 7.22 -17.03
N TRP A 210 9.95 6.63 -16.54
CA TRP A 210 9.87 5.36 -15.81
C TRP A 210 9.03 5.48 -14.54
N SER A 211 9.07 6.63 -13.87
CA SER A 211 8.24 6.89 -12.69
C SER A 211 6.74 6.73 -12.94
N ASN A 212 6.25 7.11 -14.13
CA ASN A 212 4.85 6.95 -14.52
C ASN A 212 4.48 5.47 -14.72
N VAL A 213 5.39 4.67 -15.29
CA VAL A 213 5.18 3.22 -15.46
C VAL A 213 5.06 2.54 -14.09
N VAL A 214 5.97 2.88 -13.17
CA VAL A 214 5.94 2.36 -11.79
C VAL A 214 4.66 2.80 -11.06
N ALA A 215 4.26 4.06 -11.21
CA ALA A 215 3.05 4.59 -10.60
C ALA A 215 1.79 3.89 -11.13
N ALA A 216 1.71 3.66 -12.44
CA ALA A 216 0.62 2.93 -13.07
C ALA A 216 0.53 1.46 -12.59
N GLU A 217 1.68 0.78 -12.45
CA GLU A 217 1.73 -0.60 -11.93
C GLU A 217 1.13 -0.69 -10.52
N PHE A 218 1.53 0.22 -9.61
CA PHE A 218 0.96 0.26 -8.26
C PHE A 218 -0.53 0.58 -8.27
N ALA A 219 -0.95 1.57 -9.05
CA ALA A 219 -2.36 1.95 -9.14
C ALA A 219 -3.22 0.82 -9.70
N LEU A 220 -2.78 0.15 -10.77
CA LEU A 220 -3.49 -1.01 -11.34
C LEU A 220 -3.60 -2.16 -10.35
N HIS A 221 -2.54 -2.45 -9.59
CA HIS A 221 -2.57 -3.46 -8.54
C HIS A 221 -3.67 -3.17 -7.51
N GLU A 222 -3.78 -1.92 -7.07
CA GLU A 222 -4.81 -1.51 -6.11
C GLU A 222 -6.22 -1.54 -6.71
N LEU A 223 -6.38 -1.09 -7.95
CA LEU A 223 -7.68 -1.11 -8.64
C LEU A 223 -8.20 -2.54 -8.83
N ILE A 224 -7.32 -3.49 -9.18
CA ILE A 224 -7.67 -4.91 -9.26
C ILE A 224 -8.05 -5.44 -7.88
N GLY A 225 -7.29 -5.11 -6.82
CA GLY A 225 -7.63 -5.50 -5.46
C GLY A 225 -8.98 -4.95 -4.99
N ILE A 226 -9.29 -3.70 -5.32
CA ILE A 226 -10.61 -3.08 -5.04
C ILE A 226 -11.72 -3.80 -5.82
N ALA A 227 -11.51 -4.09 -7.11
CA ALA A 227 -12.48 -4.84 -7.92
C ALA A 227 -12.71 -6.24 -7.35
N GLN A 228 -11.64 -6.94 -6.96
CA GLN A 228 -11.70 -8.25 -6.31
C GLN A 228 -12.51 -8.20 -5.00
N PHE A 229 -12.30 -7.18 -4.16
CA PHE A 229 -13.07 -6.96 -2.94
C PHE A 229 -14.57 -6.88 -3.24
N HIS A 230 -14.97 -6.07 -4.22
CA HIS A 230 -16.39 -5.94 -4.59
C HIS A 230 -16.98 -7.23 -5.17
N VAL A 231 -16.22 -7.97 -6.00
CA VAL A 231 -16.65 -9.28 -6.51
C VAL A 231 -16.86 -10.27 -5.38
N TYR A 232 -15.92 -10.40 -4.45
CA TYR A 232 -16.04 -11.31 -3.31
C TYR A 232 -17.22 -10.96 -2.41
N ARG A 233 -17.49 -9.67 -2.22
CA ARG A 233 -18.69 -9.20 -1.52
C ARG A 233 -19.98 -9.61 -2.22
N LEU A 234 -20.05 -9.50 -3.56
CA LEU A 234 -21.22 -9.86 -4.36
C LEU A 234 -21.53 -11.37 -4.33
N ILE A 235 -20.49 -12.22 -4.34
CA ILE A 235 -20.65 -13.68 -4.33
C ILE A 235 -20.72 -14.27 -2.90
N GLY A 236 -20.80 -13.44 -1.87
CA GLY A 236 -20.96 -13.87 -0.48
C GLY A 236 -19.74 -14.62 0.10
N ARG A 237 -18.54 -14.40 -0.45
CA ARG A 237 -17.31 -15.01 0.07
C ARG A 237 -16.72 -14.28 1.30
N PHE A 238 -17.41 -13.26 1.78
CA PHE A 238 -17.04 -12.48 2.95
C PHE A 238 -18.09 -12.57 4.04
#